data_3c6497421384feb335e6360213351852
#
_entry.id   3c6497421384feb335e6360213351852
#
_cell.length_a   1.000
_cell.length_b   1.000
_cell.length_c   1.000
_cell.angle_alpha   90.00
_cell.angle_beta   90.00
_cell.angle_gamma   90.00
#
_symmetry.space_group_name_H-M   'P 1'
#
loop_
_entity.id
_entity.type
_entity.pdbx_description
1 polymer ?
#
loop_
_entity_poly.entity_id
_entity_poly.type
_entity_poly.pdbx_seq_one_letter_code
_entity_poly.pdbx_strand_id
1 'polypeptide(L)'
;MSKAKRYFGALALVSGAALSLVACGNNKNAKTNDAADTHHKFSQTVPVKSVKKGGTLNYAIESDSPFTGIFLPELSDTTTDTVVAEPGQEGLFSVNDQYKINNKGAATFKLDRKAKTVTIEVKKGVKWSDGKQVNAKDVEYAYEIIANKDSKSQRYTDSLADIVGLAEYHEGKSKKISGIEMPDGENGRKVVIHFKQMKPGMLQSGNGYFWE
;
A
#
# COMPACT_ATOMS: atom_id res chain seq x y z
N MET A 1 -71.30 -5.59 -22.76
CA MET A 1 -70.58 -4.69 -23.62
C MET A 1 -69.43 -4.19 -22.81
N SER A 2 -68.26 -4.40 -23.01
CA SER A 2 -67.27 -4.98 -23.91
C SER A 2 -65.90 -4.81 -23.21
N LYS A 3 -65.32 -5.92 -22.74
CA LYS A 3 -63.96 -5.93 -22.06
C LYS A 3 -62.76 -6.02 -23.04
N ALA A 4 -63.00 -5.58 -24.29
CA ALA A 4 -62.04 -5.86 -25.40
C ALA A 4 -61.18 -4.67 -25.83
N LYS A 5 -61.09 -3.58 -25.07
CA LYS A 5 -60.29 -2.38 -25.47
C LYS A 5 -59.04 -2.07 -24.63
N ARG A 6 -58.57 -2.99 -23.78
CA ARG A 6 -57.46 -2.70 -22.88
C ARG A 6 -56.15 -3.45 -23.22
N TYR A 7 -56.08 -4.22 -24.27
CA TYR A 7 -54.90 -5.03 -24.61
C TYR A 7 -54.12 -4.58 -25.86
N PHE A 8 -54.55 -3.50 -26.52
CA PHE A 8 -53.84 -3.03 -27.72
C PHE A 8 -52.78 -1.97 -27.45
N GLY A 9 -52.62 -1.51 -26.21
CA GLY A 9 -51.60 -0.50 -25.85
C GLY A 9 -50.28 -1.07 -25.31
N ALA A 10 -50.17 -2.36 -25.04
CA ALA A 10 -48.99 -2.95 -24.37
C ALA A 10 -48.05 -3.70 -25.32
N LEU A 11 -48.40 -3.86 -26.60
CA LEU A 11 -47.55 -4.60 -27.56
C LEU A 11 -46.66 -3.73 -28.44
N ALA A 12 -46.78 -2.41 -28.37
CA ALA A 12 -45.99 -1.48 -29.20
C ALA A 12 -44.71 -0.96 -28.55
N LEU A 13 -44.43 -1.27 -27.27
CA LEU A 13 -43.27 -0.80 -26.53
C LEU A 13 -42.14 -1.82 -26.37
N VAL A 14 -42.33 -3.06 -26.83
CA VAL A 14 -41.30 -4.12 -26.73
C VAL A 14 -40.47 -4.28 -28.01
N SER A 15 -40.94 -3.72 -29.14
CA SER A 15 -40.21 -3.83 -30.42
C SER A 15 -39.17 -2.73 -30.70
N GLY A 16 -39.08 -1.72 -29.84
CA GLY A 16 -38.09 -0.64 -29.99
C GLY A 16 -36.72 -0.87 -29.34
N ALA A 17 -36.60 -1.83 -28.43
CA ALA A 17 -35.34 -2.05 -27.69
C ALA A 17 -34.43 -3.13 -28.25
N ALA A 18 -34.84 -3.83 -29.33
CA ALA A 18 -34.07 -4.94 -29.91
C ALA A 18 -33.20 -4.53 -31.11
N LEU A 19 -33.18 -3.26 -31.52
CA LEU A 19 -32.45 -2.81 -32.70
C LEU A 19 -31.17 -2.02 -32.43
N SER A 20 -30.78 -1.81 -31.17
CA SER A 20 -29.57 -1.10 -30.80
C SER A 20 -28.35 -1.96 -30.45
N LEU A 21 -28.45 -3.30 -30.58
CA LEU A 21 -27.37 -4.24 -30.22
C LEU A 21 -26.68 -4.89 -31.44
N VAL A 22 -26.90 -4.41 -32.66
CA VAL A 22 -26.25 -4.97 -33.88
C VAL A 22 -25.26 -3.99 -34.50
N ALA A 23 -24.69 -3.09 -33.73
CA ALA A 23 -23.65 -2.15 -34.22
C ALA A 23 -22.23 -2.58 -33.89
N CYS A 24 -22.00 -3.80 -33.41
CA CYS A 24 -20.65 -4.41 -33.42
C CYS A 24 -20.62 -5.44 -34.56
N GLY A 25 -20.61 -4.95 -35.79
CA GLY A 25 -20.59 -5.71 -37.01
C GLY A 25 -19.31 -6.49 -37.16
N ASN A 26 -19.48 -7.78 -37.37
CA ASN A 26 -18.48 -8.69 -37.84
C ASN A 26 -18.04 -8.30 -39.28
N ASN A 27 -17.14 -7.33 -39.38
CA ASN A 27 -16.55 -6.97 -40.69
C ASN A 27 -15.22 -7.73 -40.88
N LYS A 28 -15.32 -8.91 -41.46
CA LYS A 28 -14.19 -9.80 -41.72
C LYS A 28 -13.20 -9.31 -42.80
N ASN A 29 -13.29 -8.08 -43.28
CA ASN A 29 -12.42 -7.56 -44.35
C ASN A 29 -11.92 -6.12 -44.12
N ALA A 30 -11.93 -5.61 -42.93
CA ALA A 30 -11.09 -4.47 -42.64
C ALA A 30 -9.67 -5.00 -42.39
N LYS A 31 -8.73 -4.72 -43.26
CA LYS A 31 -7.31 -4.69 -42.90
C LYS A 31 -7.20 -3.66 -41.78
N THR A 32 -7.30 -4.11 -40.55
CA THR A 32 -6.91 -3.31 -39.40
C THR A 32 -5.41 -3.08 -39.58
N ASN A 33 -5.04 -1.86 -39.95
CA ASN A 33 -3.74 -1.37 -39.56
C ASN A 33 -3.63 -1.67 -38.07
N ASP A 34 -2.62 -2.43 -37.67
CA ASP A 34 -2.32 -2.77 -36.31
C ASP A 34 -2.46 -1.52 -35.45
N ALA A 35 -3.63 -1.33 -34.85
CA ALA A 35 -3.71 -0.61 -33.59
C ALA A 35 -2.82 -1.42 -32.68
N ALA A 36 -1.63 -0.92 -32.42
CA ALA A 36 -0.61 -1.57 -31.62
C ALA A 36 -1.31 -2.20 -30.43
N ASP A 37 -1.16 -3.53 -30.33
CA ASP A 37 -1.63 -4.28 -29.19
C ASP A 37 -0.96 -3.67 -27.94
N THR A 38 -1.67 -2.75 -27.31
CA THR A 38 -1.22 -2.04 -26.10
C THR A 38 -1.21 -2.94 -24.88
N HIS A 39 -1.50 -4.22 -25.05
CA HIS A 39 -1.23 -5.23 -24.04
C HIS A 39 0.28 -5.55 -24.02
N HIS A 40 1.07 -4.55 -23.72
CA HIS A 40 2.44 -4.79 -23.29
C HIS A 40 2.37 -5.67 -22.05
N LYS A 41 2.79 -6.92 -22.21
CA LYS A 41 3.08 -7.79 -21.08
C LYS A 41 4.26 -7.16 -20.33
N PHE A 42 3.98 -6.33 -19.35
CA PHE A 42 4.96 -5.67 -18.48
C PHE A 42 5.83 -6.62 -17.66
N SER A 43 5.71 -7.92 -17.81
CA SER A 43 6.46 -8.89 -17.03
C SER A 43 7.44 -9.71 -17.86
N GLN A 44 8.12 -9.12 -18.80
CA GLN A 44 9.31 -9.77 -19.33
C GLN A 44 10.50 -9.38 -18.47
N THR A 45 10.71 -10.09 -17.38
CA THR A 45 12.02 -10.18 -16.75
C THR A 45 12.95 -10.75 -17.82
N VAL A 46 13.76 -9.89 -18.43
CA VAL A 46 14.85 -10.34 -19.28
C VAL A 46 15.82 -11.10 -18.38
N PRO A 47 16.07 -12.40 -18.60
CA PRO A 47 17.02 -13.13 -17.79
C PRO A 47 18.41 -12.52 -18.01
N VAL A 48 18.87 -11.76 -17.05
CA VAL A 48 20.21 -11.17 -17.09
C VAL A 48 21.21 -12.25 -16.75
N LYS A 49 21.95 -12.76 -17.76
CA LYS A 49 22.97 -13.80 -17.59
C LYS A 49 24.15 -13.32 -16.74
N SER A 50 24.40 -12.03 -16.68
CA SER A 50 25.42 -11.43 -15.80
C SER A 50 25.08 -9.97 -15.54
N VAL A 51 25.14 -9.55 -14.29
CA VAL A 51 25.00 -8.16 -13.87
C VAL A 51 26.40 -7.59 -13.60
N LYS A 52 26.77 -6.53 -14.30
CA LYS A 52 27.97 -5.75 -13.93
C LYS A 52 27.62 -4.93 -12.69
N LYS A 53 28.44 -5.07 -11.64
CA LYS A 53 28.30 -4.24 -10.44
C LYS A 53 28.82 -2.83 -10.74
N GLY A 54 28.10 -1.83 -10.23
CA GLY A 54 28.44 -0.42 -10.40
C GLY A 54 27.88 0.18 -11.69
N GLY A 55 28.10 1.46 -11.88
CA GLY A 55 27.58 2.25 -12.98
C GLY A 55 26.57 3.29 -12.50
N THR A 56 26.03 4.06 -13.46
CA THR A 56 25.01 5.08 -13.22
C THR A 56 23.78 4.75 -14.03
N LEU A 57 22.63 4.71 -13.38
CA LEU A 57 21.33 4.63 -14.02
C LEU A 57 20.72 6.03 -14.08
N ASN A 58 20.50 6.52 -15.30
CA ASN A 58 19.73 7.74 -15.51
C ASN A 58 18.31 7.36 -15.92
N TYR A 59 17.32 7.80 -15.18
CA TYR A 59 15.93 7.61 -15.54
C TYR A 59 15.18 8.94 -15.42
N ALA A 60 14.18 9.13 -16.28
CA ALA A 60 13.34 10.30 -16.27
C ALA A 60 12.05 9.99 -15.49
N ILE A 61 11.62 10.97 -14.72
CA ILE A 61 10.34 10.93 -14.02
C ILE A 61 9.45 11.99 -14.66
N GLU A 62 8.28 11.58 -15.15
CA GLU A 62 7.22 12.48 -15.54
C GLU A 62 6.21 12.52 -14.39
N SER A 63 5.97 13.71 -13.86
CA SER A 63 5.05 13.91 -12.74
C SER A 63 4.47 15.31 -12.77
N ASP A 64 3.18 15.42 -12.49
CA ASP A 64 2.47 16.66 -12.25
C ASP A 64 2.52 17.09 -10.77
N SER A 65 3.05 16.24 -9.90
CA SER A 65 3.30 16.57 -8.49
C SER A 65 4.59 17.35 -8.29
N PRO A 66 4.63 18.33 -7.38
CA PRO A 66 5.84 19.06 -7.07
C PRO A 66 6.90 18.14 -6.44
N PHE A 67 8.17 18.47 -6.71
CA PHE A 67 9.30 17.88 -5.98
C PHE A 67 9.60 18.75 -4.76
N THR A 68 9.47 18.18 -3.56
CA THR A 68 9.67 18.90 -2.30
C THR A 68 10.99 18.52 -1.59
N GLY A 69 11.60 17.39 -1.98
CA GLY A 69 12.83 16.88 -1.37
C GLY A 69 12.61 16.21 -0.01
N ILE A 70 11.38 15.82 0.31
CA ILE A 70 11.05 15.09 1.54
C ILE A 70 11.01 13.60 1.23
N PHE A 71 12.09 12.89 1.55
CA PHE A 71 12.25 11.47 1.23
C PHE A 71 11.87 10.53 2.37
N LEU A 72 11.58 11.05 3.56
CA LEU A 72 11.13 10.24 4.69
C LEU A 72 9.66 9.83 4.46
N PRO A 73 9.34 8.53 4.35
CA PRO A 73 8.00 8.07 3.98
C PRO A 73 6.90 8.56 4.92
N GLU A 74 7.23 8.71 6.21
CA GLU A 74 6.30 9.18 7.24
C GLU A 74 5.88 10.65 7.05
N LEU A 75 6.66 11.42 6.31
CA LEU A 75 6.45 12.86 6.07
C LEU A 75 6.22 13.20 4.59
N SER A 76 6.61 12.32 3.67
CA SER A 76 6.43 12.54 2.23
C SER A 76 4.94 12.53 1.88
N ASP A 77 4.49 13.55 1.16
CA ASP A 77 3.10 13.72 0.71
C ASP A 77 2.99 13.86 -0.82
N THR A 78 4.10 13.77 -1.54
CA THR A 78 4.12 13.87 -3.00
C THR A 78 4.55 12.57 -3.67
N THR A 79 3.92 12.26 -4.79
CA THR A 79 4.28 11.07 -5.60
C THR A 79 5.69 11.21 -6.16
N THR A 80 6.11 12.43 -6.53
CA THR A 80 7.44 12.68 -7.09
C THR A 80 8.54 12.32 -6.10
N ASP A 81 8.43 12.76 -4.84
CA ASP A 81 9.41 12.43 -3.80
C ASP A 81 9.48 10.93 -3.53
N THR A 82 8.31 10.27 -3.48
CA THR A 82 8.21 8.82 -3.30
C THR A 82 8.93 8.06 -4.42
N VAL A 83 8.66 8.40 -5.68
CA VAL A 83 9.29 7.73 -6.85
C VAL A 83 10.80 7.96 -6.88
N VAL A 84 11.26 9.16 -6.49
CA VAL A 84 12.71 9.44 -6.38
C VAL A 84 13.38 8.63 -5.28
N ALA A 85 12.70 8.45 -4.14
CA ALA A 85 13.23 7.73 -2.98
C ALA A 85 13.21 6.20 -3.14
N GLU A 86 12.21 5.66 -3.85
CA GLU A 86 11.91 4.22 -3.95
C GLU A 86 13.13 3.33 -4.30
N PRO A 87 14.02 3.68 -5.27
CA PRO A 87 15.18 2.84 -5.58
C PRO A 87 16.19 2.69 -4.43
N GLY A 88 16.16 3.59 -3.45
CA GLY A 88 17.05 3.58 -2.29
C GLY A 88 16.40 3.10 -0.99
N GLN A 89 15.12 2.77 -1.03
CA GLN A 89 14.35 2.36 0.16
C GLN A 89 14.01 0.88 0.12
N GLU A 90 14.04 0.24 1.26
CA GLU A 90 13.56 -1.13 1.46
C GLU A 90 12.59 -1.15 2.63
N GLY A 91 11.39 -1.66 2.40
CA GLY A 91 10.35 -1.76 3.44
C GLY A 91 10.59 -2.93 4.39
N LEU A 92 10.03 -2.82 5.59
CA LEU A 92 10.00 -3.93 6.56
C LEU A 92 9.28 -5.15 6.00
N PHE A 93 8.23 -4.94 5.24
CA PHE A 93 7.41 -5.99 4.67
C PHE A 93 7.42 -5.92 3.15
N SER A 94 7.17 -7.05 2.52
CA SER A 94 6.89 -7.12 1.10
C SER A 94 5.39 -7.21 0.87
N VAL A 95 4.93 -6.78 -0.28
CA VAL A 95 3.52 -6.83 -0.70
C VAL A 95 3.40 -7.81 -1.87
N ASN A 96 2.34 -8.60 -1.90
CA ASN A 96 2.05 -9.48 -3.04
C ASN A 96 1.15 -8.79 -4.08
N ASP A 97 0.89 -9.46 -5.20
CA ASP A 97 0.07 -8.95 -6.31
C ASP A 97 -1.40 -8.62 -5.91
N GLN A 98 -1.82 -9.02 -4.73
CA GLN A 98 -3.12 -8.71 -4.15
C GLN A 98 -3.03 -7.57 -3.11
N TYR A 99 -1.93 -6.84 -3.07
CA TYR A 99 -1.64 -5.77 -2.11
C TYR A 99 -1.71 -6.25 -0.65
N LYS A 100 -1.37 -7.52 -0.40
CA LYS A 100 -1.33 -8.07 0.95
C LYS A 100 0.10 -8.17 1.45
N ILE A 101 0.33 -7.65 2.64
CA ILE A 101 1.61 -7.69 3.35
C ILE A 101 2.01 -9.15 3.63
N ASN A 102 3.29 -9.45 3.47
CA ASN A 102 3.86 -10.76 3.72
C ASN A 102 5.26 -10.68 4.36
N ASN A 103 5.81 -11.82 4.77
CA ASN A 103 7.07 -11.94 5.50
C ASN A 103 8.32 -12.02 4.59
N LYS A 104 8.26 -11.57 3.34
CA LYS A 104 9.42 -11.62 2.42
C LYS A 104 10.33 -10.42 2.53
N GLY A 105 9.88 -9.28 3.10
CA GLY A 105 10.68 -8.07 3.34
C GLY A 105 11.75 -8.22 4.42
N ALA A 106 12.23 -7.11 4.96
CA ALA A 106 13.27 -7.02 5.98
C ALA A 106 12.84 -7.54 7.35
N ALA A 107 11.54 -7.62 7.62
CA ALA A 107 10.98 -8.16 8.85
C ALA A 107 9.96 -9.28 8.58
N THR A 108 9.61 -9.98 9.64
CA THR A 108 8.46 -10.89 9.71
C THR A 108 7.43 -10.35 10.67
N PHE A 109 6.17 -10.72 10.49
CA PHE A 109 5.12 -10.43 11.47
C PHE A 109 4.32 -11.68 11.82
N LYS A 110 3.77 -11.66 13.03
CA LYS A 110 2.81 -12.66 13.53
C LYS A 110 1.60 -11.92 14.11
N LEU A 111 0.43 -12.23 13.58
CA LEU A 111 -0.85 -11.68 14.04
C LEU A 111 -1.48 -12.63 15.06
N ASP A 112 -1.80 -12.12 16.24
CA ASP A 112 -2.63 -12.81 17.24
C ASP A 112 -3.94 -12.03 17.45
N ARG A 113 -5.03 -12.54 16.85
CA ARG A 113 -6.34 -11.88 16.93
C ARG A 113 -6.96 -11.99 18.32
N LYS A 114 -6.67 -13.04 19.08
CA LYS A 114 -7.19 -13.25 20.43
C LYS A 114 -6.53 -12.29 21.41
N ALA A 115 -5.22 -12.18 21.35
CA ALA A 115 -4.45 -11.25 22.15
C ALA A 115 -4.54 -9.81 21.63
N LYS A 116 -5.06 -9.59 20.44
CA LYS A 116 -5.08 -8.30 19.73
C LYS A 116 -3.68 -7.72 19.56
N THR A 117 -2.73 -8.55 19.16
CA THR A 117 -1.34 -8.12 18.97
C THR A 117 -0.81 -8.46 17.59
N VAL A 118 0.15 -7.66 17.17
CA VAL A 118 1.04 -7.97 16.06
C VAL A 118 2.47 -7.95 16.59
N THR A 119 3.16 -9.06 16.44
CA THR A 119 4.60 -9.13 16.73
C THR A 119 5.35 -8.94 15.42
N ILE A 120 6.23 -7.95 15.37
CA ILE A 120 7.15 -7.68 14.27
C ILE A 120 8.54 -8.11 14.72
N GLU A 121 9.26 -8.83 13.86
CA GLU A 121 10.64 -9.22 14.13
C GLU A 121 11.52 -8.89 12.92
N VAL A 122 12.43 -7.93 13.10
CA VAL A 122 13.45 -7.58 12.10
C VAL A 122 14.36 -8.79 11.90
N LYS A 123 14.61 -9.16 10.66
CA LYS A 123 15.48 -10.32 10.32
C LYS A 123 16.92 -10.06 10.74
N LYS A 124 17.67 -11.12 11.02
CA LYS A 124 19.09 -11.02 11.32
C LYS A 124 19.87 -10.44 10.13
N GLY A 125 20.78 -9.53 10.40
CA GLY A 125 21.67 -8.97 9.40
C GLY A 125 21.09 -7.83 8.57
N VAL A 126 19.84 -7.41 8.83
CA VAL A 126 19.27 -6.21 8.21
C VAL A 126 19.97 -4.97 8.77
N LYS A 127 20.46 -4.13 7.87
CA LYS A 127 21.27 -2.96 8.22
C LYS A 127 20.84 -1.74 7.46
N TRP A 128 21.01 -0.59 8.07
CA TRP A 128 20.99 0.69 7.40
C TRP A 128 22.15 0.84 6.42
N SER A 129 22.06 1.82 5.53
CA SER A 129 23.12 2.13 4.55
C SER A 129 24.45 2.52 5.20
N ASP A 130 24.43 3.02 6.44
CA ASP A 130 25.61 3.33 7.25
C ASP A 130 26.23 2.10 7.94
N GLY A 131 25.65 0.92 7.76
CA GLY A 131 26.09 -0.36 8.32
C GLY A 131 25.57 -0.68 9.71
N LYS A 132 24.83 0.22 10.37
CA LYS A 132 24.20 -0.05 11.66
C LYS A 132 23.08 -1.06 11.52
N GLN A 133 22.88 -1.90 12.54
CA GLN A 133 21.81 -2.87 12.59
C GLN A 133 20.46 -2.15 12.75
N VAL A 134 19.48 -2.52 11.93
CA VAL A 134 18.08 -2.11 12.17
C VAL A 134 17.57 -2.83 13.41
N ASN A 135 16.94 -2.09 14.32
CA ASN A 135 16.54 -2.58 15.63
C ASN A 135 15.06 -2.26 15.95
N ALA A 136 14.60 -2.67 17.14
CA ALA A 136 13.22 -2.49 17.57
C ALA A 136 12.84 -1.01 17.73
N LYS A 137 13.78 -0.17 18.19
CA LYS A 137 13.53 1.27 18.32
C LYS A 137 13.31 1.95 16.98
N ASP A 138 14.02 1.52 15.93
CA ASP A 138 13.83 2.05 14.58
C ASP A 138 12.39 1.78 14.10
N VAL A 139 11.86 0.57 14.38
CA VAL A 139 10.47 0.22 14.03
C VAL A 139 9.46 1.06 14.80
N GLU A 140 9.65 1.26 16.11
CA GLU A 140 8.77 2.12 16.91
C GLU A 140 8.82 3.57 16.45
N TYR A 141 10.00 4.06 16.08
CA TYR A 141 10.25 5.46 15.76
C TYR A 141 9.39 5.98 14.60
N ALA A 142 9.06 5.14 13.63
CA ALA A 142 8.12 5.48 12.57
C ALA A 142 6.74 5.90 13.14
N TYR A 143 6.24 5.18 14.13
CA TYR A 143 4.97 5.51 14.80
C TYR A 143 5.09 6.78 15.64
N GLU A 144 6.24 7.02 16.28
CA GLU A 144 6.50 8.27 17.00
C GLU A 144 6.48 9.47 16.04
N ILE A 145 7.13 9.38 14.87
CA ILE A 145 7.14 10.46 13.86
C ILE A 145 5.70 10.75 13.40
N ILE A 146 4.96 9.71 13.03
CA ILE A 146 3.60 9.84 12.50
C ILE A 146 2.65 10.44 13.55
N ALA A 147 2.74 9.95 14.78
CA ALA A 147 1.81 10.32 15.84
C ALA A 147 2.25 11.54 16.67
N ASN A 148 3.43 12.10 16.44
CA ASN A 148 3.85 13.31 17.15
C ASN A 148 2.91 14.47 16.82
N LYS A 149 2.38 15.16 17.84
CA LYS A 149 1.43 16.28 17.68
C LYS A 149 1.98 17.46 16.87
N ASP A 150 3.30 17.64 16.87
CA ASP A 150 4.00 18.70 16.17
C ASP A 150 4.50 18.23 14.78
N SER A 151 4.29 16.97 14.44
CA SER A 151 4.63 16.40 13.14
C SER A 151 3.70 16.93 12.06
N LYS A 152 4.25 17.14 10.86
CA LYS A 152 3.47 17.46 9.65
C LYS A 152 3.02 16.22 8.89
N SER A 153 3.14 15.06 9.51
CA SER A 153 2.75 13.80 8.88
C SER A 153 1.25 13.78 8.52
N GLN A 154 0.96 13.47 7.28
CA GLN A 154 -0.41 13.21 6.79
C GLN A 154 -0.84 11.76 7.05
N ARG A 155 0.01 10.96 7.72
CA ARG A 155 -0.15 9.51 7.88
C ARG A 155 -0.89 9.10 9.15
N TYR A 156 -1.11 10.03 10.10
CA TYR A 156 -1.92 9.74 11.27
C TYR A 156 -3.38 9.51 10.86
N THR A 157 -3.90 8.33 11.16
CA THR A 157 -5.25 7.90 10.76
C THR A 157 -5.99 7.29 11.93
N ASP A 158 -7.33 7.18 11.82
CA ASP A 158 -8.17 6.47 12.79
C ASP A 158 -7.78 4.98 12.93
N SER A 159 -7.19 4.40 11.88
CA SER A 159 -6.68 3.03 11.93
C SER A 159 -5.47 2.91 12.84
N LEU A 160 -4.54 3.85 12.76
CA LEU A 160 -3.39 3.92 13.69
C LEU A 160 -3.83 4.21 15.12
N ALA A 161 -4.87 5.02 15.32
CA ALA A 161 -5.42 5.32 16.64
C ALA A 161 -5.98 4.08 17.37
N ASP A 162 -6.17 2.94 16.68
CA ASP A 162 -6.47 1.65 17.29
C ASP A 162 -5.27 1.05 18.06
N ILE A 163 -4.04 1.53 17.82
CA ILE A 163 -2.88 1.16 18.67
C ILE A 163 -3.07 1.75 20.06
N VAL A 164 -2.89 0.92 21.08
CA VAL A 164 -3.05 1.35 22.48
C VAL A 164 -2.06 2.47 22.80
N GLY A 165 -2.54 3.55 23.38
CA GLY A 165 -1.71 4.69 23.79
C GLY A 165 -1.25 5.63 22.65
N LEU A 166 -1.54 5.32 21.37
CA LEU A 166 -1.12 6.19 20.28
C LEU A 166 -1.86 7.52 20.25
N ALA A 167 -3.16 7.52 20.53
CA ALA A 167 -3.96 8.73 20.59
C ALA A 167 -3.51 9.65 21.74
N GLU A 168 -3.22 9.08 22.90
CA GLU A 168 -2.72 9.80 24.06
C GLU A 168 -1.34 10.42 23.78
N TYR A 169 -0.48 9.72 23.02
CA TYR A 169 0.79 10.24 22.55
C TYR A 169 0.58 11.40 21.55
N HIS A 170 -0.29 11.21 20.57
CA HIS A 170 -0.63 12.24 19.58
C HIS A 170 -1.18 13.53 20.22
N GLU A 171 -2.00 13.40 21.24
CA GLU A 171 -2.55 14.53 21.98
C GLU A 171 -1.55 15.19 22.96
N GLY A 172 -0.33 14.65 23.07
CA GLY A 172 0.69 15.13 24.01
C GLY A 172 0.42 14.78 25.46
N LYS A 173 -0.54 13.89 25.75
CA LYS A 173 -0.89 13.42 27.09
C LYS A 173 0.09 12.36 27.62
N SER A 174 0.82 11.72 26.72
CA SER A 174 1.85 10.72 27.02
C SER A 174 3.12 11.02 26.25
N LYS A 175 4.27 10.66 26.85
CA LYS A 175 5.58 10.71 26.17
C LYS A 175 5.95 9.38 25.52
N LYS A 176 5.10 8.37 25.63
CA LYS A 176 5.32 7.01 25.12
C LYS A 176 4.03 6.47 24.52
N ILE A 177 4.17 5.64 23.50
CA ILE A 177 3.07 4.86 22.91
C ILE A 177 3.00 3.57 23.72
N SER A 178 2.12 3.51 24.71
CA SER A 178 2.07 2.41 25.69
C SER A 178 1.75 1.03 25.08
N GLY A 179 1.17 0.99 23.90
CA GLY A 179 0.85 -0.23 23.19
C GLY A 179 1.97 -0.75 22.29
N ILE A 180 3.14 -0.12 22.29
CA ILE A 180 4.31 -0.63 21.56
C ILE A 180 5.35 -1.08 22.58
N GLU A 181 5.65 -2.38 22.58
CA GLU A 181 6.59 -3.00 23.49
C GLU A 181 7.80 -3.55 22.71
N MET A 182 8.96 -3.49 23.32
CA MET A 182 10.21 -4.05 22.82
C MET A 182 10.74 -5.09 23.81
N PRO A 183 10.26 -6.36 23.75
CA PRO A 183 10.57 -7.38 24.74
C PRO A 183 12.06 -7.68 24.91
N ASP A 184 12.83 -7.51 23.83
CA ASP A 184 14.28 -7.75 23.80
C ASP A 184 15.08 -6.43 23.99
N GLY A 185 14.40 -5.34 24.43
CA GLY A 185 14.94 -3.99 24.55
C GLY A 185 15.00 -3.22 23.22
N GLU A 186 15.33 -1.95 23.30
CA GLU A 186 15.37 -1.02 22.15
C GLU A 186 16.34 -1.48 21.05
N ASN A 187 17.48 -2.03 21.45
CA ASN A 187 18.50 -2.58 20.54
C ASN A 187 18.18 -4.03 20.10
N GLY A 188 17.06 -4.59 20.56
CA GLY A 188 16.56 -5.89 20.12
C GLY A 188 15.99 -5.82 18.70
N ARG A 189 15.34 -6.89 18.27
CA ARG A 189 14.76 -6.99 16.94
C ARG A 189 13.25 -7.18 16.95
N LYS A 190 12.65 -7.28 18.12
CA LYS A 190 11.25 -7.62 18.28
C LYS A 190 10.46 -6.45 18.83
N VAL A 191 9.33 -6.18 18.16
CA VAL A 191 8.32 -5.21 18.58
C VAL A 191 6.98 -5.90 18.69
N VAL A 192 6.25 -5.66 19.75
CA VAL A 192 4.88 -6.12 19.94
C VAL A 192 3.96 -4.91 19.97
N ILE A 193 3.02 -4.86 19.04
CA ILE A 193 2.03 -3.79 18.95
C ILE A 193 0.70 -4.31 19.45
N HIS A 194 0.14 -3.65 20.45
CA HIS A 194 -1.16 -3.94 21.06
C HIS A 194 -2.23 -3.04 20.45
N PHE A 195 -3.35 -3.62 20.07
CA PHE A 195 -4.48 -2.92 19.47
C PHE A 195 -5.71 -2.94 20.39
N LYS A 196 -6.45 -1.84 20.42
CA LYS A 196 -7.77 -1.75 21.08
C LYS A 196 -8.76 -2.71 20.43
N GLN A 197 -8.68 -2.83 19.12
CA GLN A 197 -9.50 -3.74 18.31
C GLN A 197 -8.74 -4.22 17.06
N MET A 198 -9.15 -5.40 16.56
CA MET A 198 -8.60 -5.99 15.34
C MET A 198 -9.66 -5.92 14.24
N LYS A 199 -9.41 -5.12 13.23
CA LYS A 199 -10.32 -4.95 12.08
C LYS A 199 -9.99 -5.95 10.95
N PRO A 200 -10.98 -6.32 10.12
CA PRO A 200 -10.71 -6.99 8.85
C PRO A 200 -9.79 -6.14 7.96
N GLY A 201 -8.94 -6.78 7.17
CA GLY A 201 -8.10 -6.07 6.21
C GLY A 201 -6.84 -5.42 6.78
N MET A 202 -6.50 -5.60 8.06
CA MET A 202 -5.29 -5.02 8.67
C MET A 202 -3.99 -5.33 7.92
N LEU A 203 -3.93 -6.47 7.24
CA LEU A 203 -2.74 -6.88 6.47
C LEU A 203 -2.80 -6.45 5.01
N GLN A 204 -3.73 -5.60 4.65
CA GLN A 204 -3.81 -5.02 3.32
C GLN A 204 -2.90 -3.79 3.29
N SER A 205 -1.99 -3.72 2.33
CA SER A 205 -1.15 -2.55 2.12
C SER A 205 -2.01 -1.29 1.90
N GLY A 206 -1.58 -0.17 2.44
CA GLY A 206 -2.30 1.08 2.37
C GLY A 206 -3.44 1.26 3.39
N ASN A 207 -3.70 0.29 4.27
CA ASN A 207 -4.71 0.44 5.33
C ASN A 207 -4.25 1.27 6.53
N GLY A 208 -3.00 1.74 6.53
CA GLY A 208 -2.46 2.62 7.56
C GLY A 208 -2.25 1.99 8.94
N TYR A 209 -2.21 0.65 9.04
CA TYR A 209 -1.90 -0.04 10.29
C TYR A 209 -0.41 -0.32 10.47
N PHE A 210 0.32 -0.51 9.37
CA PHE A 210 1.74 -0.80 9.38
C PHE A 210 2.46 0.17 8.46
N TRP A 211 3.59 0.68 8.93
CA TRP A 211 4.51 1.49 8.14
C TRP A 211 5.72 0.66 7.78
N GLU A 212 6.04 0.72 6.50
CA GLU A 212 7.11 -0.04 5.87
C GLU A 212 8.39 0.77 5.81
#